data_8b276f07b88202d4255dea55e97c475e
#
_entry.id   8b276f07b88202d4255dea55e97c475e
#
_cell.length_a   1.000
_cell.length_b   1.000
_cell.length_c   1.000
_cell.angle_alpha   90.00
_cell.angle_beta   90.00
_cell.angle_gamma   90.00
#
_symmetry.space_group_name_H-M   'P 1'
#
loop_
_entity.id
_entity.type
_entity.pdbx_description
1 polymer ?
#
loop_
_entity_poly.entity_id
_entity_poly.type
_entity_poly.pdbx_seq_one_letter_code
_entity_poly.pdbx_strand_id
1 'polypeptide(L)'
;MITFKEVDKSFLELYDKVSMNVNVHSEYKVKRINNGLGGLVLEEVSVEPYIKDLSIYERAIEYENEFDITNWRFYMAFDDDIPVGAMTVAGKTEGLNMLYGRKDACVLWYIRVADTYKRIGIGQKLLDMGVLNAKKDGYQQMIIECQNNNVQACKFYQKQGAVLSKIDMYAYYLEPEIRNEIQFIWYLDI
;
A
#
# COMPACT_ATOMS: atom_id res chain seq x y z
N MET A 1 6.56 1.65 -24.81
CA MET A 1 5.99 0.30 -24.43
C MET A 1 6.25 0.06 -22.97
N ILE A 2 5.21 -0.31 -22.18
CA ILE A 2 5.41 -0.50 -20.73
C ILE A 2 6.20 -1.77 -20.46
N THR A 3 7.33 -1.62 -19.79
CA THR A 3 8.18 -2.72 -19.31
C THR A 3 8.14 -2.81 -17.79
N PHE A 4 8.32 -4.02 -17.24
CA PHE A 4 8.27 -4.29 -15.82
C PHE A 4 9.56 -5.00 -15.40
N LYS A 5 10.17 -4.55 -14.30
CA LYS A 5 11.44 -5.11 -13.82
C LYS A 5 11.39 -5.25 -12.29
N GLU A 6 11.97 -6.32 -11.77
CA GLU A 6 12.49 -6.32 -10.41
C GLU A 6 13.82 -5.56 -10.43
N VAL A 7 14.02 -4.66 -9.47
CA VAL A 7 15.18 -3.77 -9.38
C VAL A 7 15.80 -3.87 -8.00
N ASP A 8 17.04 -3.47 -7.89
CA ASP A 8 17.74 -3.37 -6.61
C ASP A 8 17.66 -1.94 -6.01
N LYS A 9 18.25 -1.76 -4.84
CA LYS A 9 18.23 -0.49 -4.11
C LYS A 9 18.84 0.69 -4.85
N SER A 10 19.67 0.48 -5.87
CA SER A 10 20.24 1.57 -6.67
C SER A 10 19.18 2.33 -7.48
N PHE A 11 17.98 1.76 -7.60
CA PHE A 11 16.85 2.40 -8.28
C PHE A 11 15.94 3.22 -7.35
N LEU A 12 16.17 3.26 -6.04
CA LEU A 12 15.25 3.93 -5.09
C LEU A 12 15.11 5.44 -5.35
N GLU A 13 16.16 6.08 -5.84
CA GLU A 13 16.08 7.49 -6.28
C GLU A 13 15.12 7.67 -7.48
N LEU A 14 15.09 6.70 -8.39
CA LEU A 14 14.20 6.70 -9.53
C LEU A 14 12.77 6.32 -9.13
N TYR A 15 12.66 5.42 -8.15
CA TYR A 15 11.41 5.02 -7.52
C TYR A 15 10.66 6.24 -6.95
N ASP A 16 11.35 7.13 -6.25
CA ASP A 16 10.77 8.34 -5.66
C ASP A 16 10.27 9.37 -6.68
N LYS A 17 10.63 9.23 -7.96
CA LYS A 17 10.08 10.06 -9.05
C LYS A 17 8.67 9.66 -9.47
N VAL A 18 8.20 8.48 -9.07
CA VAL A 18 6.81 8.07 -9.32
C VAL A 18 5.91 8.70 -8.26
N SER A 19 4.98 9.55 -8.68
CA SER A 19 4.05 10.26 -7.80
C SER A 19 3.25 9.30 -6.89
N MET A 20 3.03 9.72 -5.64
CA MET A 20 2.17 9.04 -4.67
C MET A 20 0.87 9.80 -4.38
N ASN A 21 0.39 10.58 -5.31
CA ASN A 21 -0.84 11.34 -5.15
C ASN A 21 -2.07 10.43 -5.11
N VAL A 22 -2.92 10.68 -4.11
CA VAL A 22 -4.26 10.11 -4.01
C VAL A 22 -5.27 11.21 -4.30
N ASN A 23 -6.03 11.05 -5.38
CA ASN A 23 -7.15 11.95 -5.68
C ASN A 23 -8.37 11.51 -4.86
N VAL A 24 -8.64 12.21 -3.77
CA VAL A 24 -9.73 11.90 -2.84
C VAL A 24 -11.00 12.59 -3.30
N HIS A 25 -12.04 11.82 -3.59
CA HIS A 25 -13.41 12.31 -3.93
C HIS A 25 -14.45 11.70 -3.00
N SER A 26 -14.10 10.63 -2.30
CA SER A 26 -14.94 9.96 -1.31
C SER A 26 -14.06 9.33 -0.24
N GLU A 27 -14.67 9.01 0.89
CA GLU A 27 -14.04 8.26 1.97
C GLU A 27 -14.98 7.23 2.54
N TYR A 28 -14.45 6.20 3.20
CA TYR A 28 -15.26 5.28 3.98
C TYR A 28 -15.48 5.83 5.39
N LYS A 29 -16.76 6.04 5.76
CA LYS A 29 -17.17 6.26 7.16
C LYS A 29 -17.41 4.91 7.82
N VAL A 30 -16.90 4.75 9.05
CA VAL A 30 -17.12 3.55 9.85
C VAL A 30 -18.26 3.80 10.83
N LYS A 31 -19.40 3.15 10.60
CA LYS A 31 -20.55 3.20 11.51
C LYS A 31 -20.51 1.99 12.45
N ARG A 32 -20.63 2.24 13.75
CA ARG A 32 -20.75 1.20 14.77
C ARG A 32 -22.22 0.90 15.03
N ILE A 33 -22.59 -0.38 14.95
CA ILE A 33 -23.91 -0.84 15.36
C ILE A 33 -23.79 -1.32 16.82
N ASN A 34 -24.65 -0.81 17.69
CA ASN A 34 -24.66 -1.15 19.11
C ASN A 34 -23.25 -1.08 19.76
N ASN A 35 -22.61 0.11 19.63
CA ASN A 35 -21.25 0.38 20.09
C ASN A 35 -20.16 -0.62 19.58
N GLY A 36 -20.43 -1.26 18.44
CA GLY A 36 -19.54 -2.24 17.83
C GLY A 36 -19.95 -3.70 18.04
N LEU A 37 -20.79 -4.00 19.04
CA LEU A 37 -21.27 -5.37 19.29
C LEU A 37 -22.20 -5.92 18.21
N GLY A 38 -22.86 -5.02 17.44
CA GLY A 38 -23.67 -5.38 16.28
C GLY A 38 -22.89 -5.39 14.96
N GLY A 39 -21.58 -5.14 15.01
CA GLY A 39 -20.72 -5.06 13.84
C GLY A 39 -20.36 -3.64 13.42
N LEU A 40 -19.61 -3.56 12.32
CA LEU A 40 -19.20 -2.31 11.68
C LEU A 40 -19.77 -2.26 10.26
N VAL A 41 -20.22 -1.09 9.84
CA VAL A 41 -20.64 -0.84 8.46
C VAL A 41 -19.73 0.23 7.86
N LEU A 42 -19.18 -0.05 6.70
CA LEU A 42 -18.42 0.88 5.88
C LEU A 42 -19.38 1.52 4.88
N GLU A 43 -19.51 2.83 4.95
CA GLU A 43 -20.31 3.62 4.03
C GLU A 43 -19.40 4.55 3.24
N GLU A 44 -19.40 4.41 1.93
CA GLU A 44 -18.69 5.36 1.06
C GLU A 44 -19.49 6.64 0.96
N VAL A 45 -18.89 7.76 1.37
CA VAL A 45 -19.48 9.09 1.31
C VAL A 45 -18.63 10.03 0.48
N SER A 46 -19.25 10.87 -0.32
CA SER A 46 -18.54 11.91 -1.09
C SER A 46 -17.97 12.96 -0.15
N VAL A 47 -16.81 13.49 -0.50
CA VAL A 47 -16.15 14.62 0.16
C VAL A 47 -15.79 15.69 -0.88
N GLU A 48 -15.54 16.93 -0.43
CA GLU A 48 -14.94 17.93 -1.31
C GLU A 48 -13.62 17.38 -1.85
N PRO A 49 -13.41 17.40 -3.18
CA PRO A 49 -12.22 16.80 -3.78
C PRO A 49 -10.92 17.46 -3.33
N TYR A 50 -9.94 16.65 -2.98
CA TYR A 50 -8.58 17.11 -2.68
C TYR A 50 -7.53 16.11 -3.12
N ILE A 51 -6.28 16.54 -3.20
CA ILE A 51 -5.13 15.69 -3.47
C ILE A 51 -4.39 15.47 -2.16
N LYS A 52 -4.16 14.19 -1.82
CA LYS A 52 -3.30 13.77 -0.72
C LYS A 52 -2.00 13.24 -1.30
N ASP A 53 -0.91 13.91 -1.00
CA ASP A 53 0.44 13.46 -1.36
C ASP A 53 0.99 12.58 -0.24
N LEU A 54 1.16 11.29 -0.51
CA LEU A 54 1.71 10.35 0.46
C LEU A 54 3.26 10.38 0.49
N SER A 55 3.92 11.01 -0.48
CA SER A 55 5.39 11.09 -0.51
C SER A 55 5.98 11.97 0.58
N ILE A 56 5.16 12.81 1.22
CA ILE A 56 5.59 13.67 2.35
C ILE A 56 5.88 12.87 3.62
N TYR A 57 5.35 11.64 3.74
CA TYR A 57 5.50 10.83 4.95
C TYR A 57 6.70 9.89 4.87
N GLU A 58 7.14 9.52 3.66
CA GLU A 58 8.19 8.54 3.48
C GLU A 58 8.77 8.59 2.07
N ARG A 59 10.10 8.49 1.99
CA ARG A 59 10.85 8.41 0.75
C ARG A 59 11.57 7.07 0.67
N ALA A 60 11.51 6.44 -0.50
CA ALA A 60 12.12 5.12 -0.68
C ALA A 60 13.64 5.13 -0.48
N ILE A 61 14.31 6.23 -0.84
CA ILE A 61 15.75 6.39 -0.63
C ILE A 61 16.15 6.37 0.86
N GLU A 62 15.21 6.57 1.77
CA GLU A 62 15.44 6.61 3.21
C GLU A 62 15.18 5.26 3.91
N TYR A 63 14.67 4.24 3.20
CA TYR A 63 14.35 2.94 3.79
C TYR A 63 15.51 2.31 4.54
N GLU A 64 16.73 2.39 4.02
CA GLU A 64 17.92 1.83 4.67
C GLU A 64 18.32 2.53 5.97
N ASN A 65 17.80 3.75 6.21
CA ASN A 65 18.06 4.48 7.45
C ASN A 65 17.24 3.91 8.63
N GLU A 66 16.10 3.29 8.31
CA GLU A 66 15.13 2.83 9.31
C GLU A 66 15.07 1.30 9.40
N PHE A 67 15.32 0.61 8.29
CA PHE A 67 15.12 -0.84 8.19
C PHE A 67 16.30 -1.56 7.54
N ASP A 68 16.49 -2.81 7.93
CA ASP A 68 17.27 -3.74 7.11
C ASP A 68 16.42 -4.19 5.90
N ILE A 69 16.72 -3.60 4.74
CA ILE A 69 16.00 -3.89 3.49
C ILE A 69 16.58 -5.04 2.68
N THR A 70 17.52 -5.81 3.25
CA THR A 70 18.19 -6.93 2.55
C THR A 70 17.22 -7.95 1.96
N ASN A 71 16.08 -8.17 2.63
CA ASN A 71 15.04 -9.10 2.19
C ASN A 71 13.86 -8.41 1.50
N TRP A 72 13.99 -7.12 1.18
CA TRP A 72 12.94 -6.40 0.49
C TRP A 72 13.08 -6.59 -1.02
N ARG A 73 11.94 -6.58 -1.71
CA ARG A 73 11.90 -6.63 -3.17
C ARG A 73 11.29 -5.35 -3.72
N PHE A 74 11.93 -4.83 -4.75
CA PHE A 74 11.50 -3.61 -5.42
C PHE A 74 11.15 -3.91 -6.86
N TYR A 75 10.04 -3.35 -7.32
CA TYR A 75 9.54 -3.54 -8.69
C TYR A 75 9.25 -2.18 -9.30
N MET A 76 9.57 -2.03 -10.57
CA MET A 76 9.29 -0.80 -11.30
C MET A 76 8.66 -1.11 -12.67
N ALA A 77 7.78 -0.20 -13.09
CA ALA A 77 7.24 -0.13 -14.44
C ALA A 77 7.78 1.11 -15.13
N PHE A 78 8.16 0.95 -16.39
CA PHE A 78 8.71 2.03 -17.21
C PHE A 78 7.94 2.15 -18.51
N ASP A 79 7.68 3.36 -18.95
CA ASP A 79 7.34 3.66 -20.35
C ASP A 79 8.61 4.20 -21.01
N ASP A 80 9.23 3.33 -21.83
CA ASP A 80 10.61 3.46 -22.28
C ASP A 80 11.55 3.66 -21.07
N ASP A 81 12.13 4.84 -20.84
CA ASP A 81 13.02 5.14 -19.71
C ASP A 81 12.33 5.94 -18.59
N ILE A 82 11.03 6.23 -18.73
CA ILE A 82 10.29 7.02 -17.75
C ILE A 82 9.68 6.08 -16.69
N PRO A 83 9.99 6.25 -15.39
CA PRO A 83 9.37 5.46 -14.34
C PRO A 83 7.89 5.86 -14.17
N VAL A 84 6.98 4.91 -14.36
CA VAL A 84 5.53 5.15 -14.33
C VAL A 84 4.80 4.35 -13.26
N GLY A 85 5.49 3.42 -12.62
CA GLY A 85 4.97 2.65 -11.51
C GLY A 85 6.08 2.05 -10.67
N ALA A 86 5.81 1.85 -9.40
CA ALA A 86 6.75 1.26 -8.45
C ALA A 86 6.02 0.51 -7.35
N MET A 87 6.63 -0.54 -6.81
CA MET A 87 6.06 -1.34 -5.73
C MET A 87 7.18 -1.94 -4.88
N THR A 88 6.95 -1.98 -3.56
CA THR A 88 7.86 -2.58 -2.58
C THR A 88 7.14 -3.68 -1.82
N VAL A 89 7.77 -4.84 -1.72
CA VAL A 89 7.38 -5.92 -0.82
C VAL A 89 8.44 -6.06 0.25
N ALA A 90 8.04 -5.84 1.51
CA ALA A 90 8.90 -5.91 2.68
C ALA A 90 8.65 -7.21 3.46
N GLY A 91 9.69 -7.85 3.94
CA GLY A 91 9.56 -9.05 4.75
C GLY A 91 10.85 -9.45 5.44
N LYS A 92 10.77 -10.37 6.41
CA LYS A 92 11.91 -10.85 7.19
C LYS A 92 12.75 -9.73 7.82
N THR A 93 12.09 -8.66 8.25
CA THR A 93 12.70 -7.44 8.79
C THR A 93 12.31 -7.29 10.25
N GLU A 94 13.31 -7.20 11.12
CA GLU A 94 13.08 -6.93 12.53
C GLU A 94 12.61 -5.48 12.72
N GLY A 95 11.68 -5.25 13.64
CA GLY A 95 11.11 -3.92 13.87
C GLY A 95 10.00 -3.51 12.91
N LEU A 96 9.68 -4.32 11.90
CA LEU A 96 8.55 -4.07 11.01
C LEU A 96 7.24 -4.47 11.70
N ASN A 97 6.64 -3.52 12.42
CA ASN A 97 5.49 -3.75 13.30
C ASN A 97 4.27 -4.37 12.58
N MET A 98 4.08 -4.05 11.29
CA MET A 98 2.99 -4.61 10.48
C MET A 98 3.06 -6.13 10.31
N LEU A 99 4.22 -6.75 10.48
CA LEU A 99 4.37 -8.20 10.44
C LEU A 99 3.83 -8.90 11.71
N TYR A 100 3.58 -8.16 12.79
CA TYR A 100 3.14 -8.72 14.08
C TYR A 100 4.01 -9.91 14.56
N GLY A 101 5.32 -9.88 14.25
CA GLY A 101 6.25 -10.96 14.55
C GLY A 101 6.13 -12.21 13.66
N ARG A 102 5.31 -12.19 12.64
CA ARG A 102 5.11 -13.29 11.69
C ARG A 102 6.29 -13.42 10.73
N LYS A 103 6.69 -14.67 10.46
CA LYS A 103 7.77 -15.00 9.50
C LYS A 103 7.22 -15.53 8.17
N ASP A 104 5.95 -15.91 8.16
CA ASP A 104 5.23 -16.45 7.01
C ASP A 104 4.44 -15.37 6.25
N ALA A 105 4.55 -14.11 6.65
CA ALA A 105 3.92 -12.98 6.01
C ALA A 105 4.94 -11.98 5.47
N CYS A 106 4.54 -11.26 4.42
CA CYS A 106 5.21 -10.06 3.92
C CYS A 106 4.23 -8.87 3.93
N VAL A 107 4.75 -7.67 3.73
CA VAL A 107 3.97 -6.45 3.65
C VAL A 107 4.07 -5.88 2.25
N LEU A 108 2.94 -5.54 1.63
CA LEU A 108 2.94 -4.59 0.53
C LEU A 108 3.21 -3.21 1.13
N TRP A 109 4.50 -2.81 1.14
CA TRP A 109 4.93 -1.58 1.79
C TRP A 109 4.42 -0.36 1.04
N TYR A 110 4.66 -0.35 -0.28
CA TYR A 110 4.12 0.67 -1.18
C TYR A 110 3.74 0.08 -2.53
N ILE A 111 2.71 0.66 -3.15
CA ILE A 111 2.41 0.53 -4.56
C ILE A 111 1.96 1.88 -5.10
N ARG A 112 2.64 2.36 -6.12
CA ARG A 112 2.36 3.65 -6.75
C ARG A 112 2.34 3.53 -8.28
N VAL A 113 1.45 4.29 -8.91
CA VAL A 113 1.36 4.41 -10.37
C VAL A 113 1.11 5.88 -10.69
N ALA A 114 1.91 6.44 -11.59
CA ALA A 114 1.76 7.82 -12.03
C ALA A 114 0.33 8.08 -12.54
N ASP A 115 -0.23 9.25 -12.22
CA ASP A 115 -1.68 9.54 -12.42
C ASP A 115 -2.14 9.32 -13.85
N THR A 116 -1.35 9.71 -14.83
CA THR A 116 -1.65 9.54 -16.26
C THR A 116 -1.61 8.08 -16.73
N TYR A 117 -1.04 7.18 -15.92
CA TYR A 117 -0.89 5.75 -16.21
C TYR A 117 -1.78 4.87 -15.32
N LYS A 118 -2.63 5.47 -14.48
CA LYS A 118 -3.60 4.73 -13.66
C LYS A 118 -4.67 4.06 -14.53
N ARG A 119 -5.23 2.95 -14.04
CA ARG A 119 -6.33 2.18 -14.64
C ARG A 119 -6.05 1.50 -16.00
N ILE A 120 -4.78 1.39 -16.41
CA ILE A 120 -4.37 0.60 -17.58
C ILE A 120 -3.67 -0.72 -17.22
N GLY A 121 -3.78 -1.15 -15.95
CA GLY A 121 -3.31 -2.47 -15.50
C GLY A 121 -1.90 -2.48 -14.87
N ILE A 122 -1.18 -1.36 -14.81
CA ILE A 122 0.19 -1.32 -14.25
C ILE A 122 0.23 -1.80 -12.81
N GLY A 123 -0.63 -1.28 -11.94
CA GLY A 123 -0.68 -1.69 -10.53
C GLY A 123 -0.99 -3.19 -10.36
N GLN A 124 -1.90 -3.72 -11.20
CA GLN A 124 -2.20 -5.15 -11.23
C GLN A 124 -0.93 -5.97 -11.55
N LYS A 125 -0.25 -5.61 -12.63
CA LYS A 125 0.94 -6.35 -13.07
C LYS A 125 2.07 -6.30 -12.05
N LEU A 126 2.29 -5.15 -11.41
CA LEU A 126 3.25 -5.02 -10.31
C LEU A 126 2.88 -5.95 -9.14
N LEU A 127 1.60 -5.94 -8.72
CA LEU A 127 1.14 -6.79 -7.62
C LEU A 127 1.29 -8.28 -7.96
N ASP A 128 0.93 -8.69 -9.18
CA ASP A 128 1.10 -10.07 -9.64
C ASP A 128 2.56 -10.54 -9.55
N MET A 129 3.50 -9.68 -9.94
CA MET A 129 4.94 -9.98 -9.83
C MET A 129 5.37 -10.11 -8.36
N GLY A 130 4.92 -9.18 -7.49
CA GLY A 130 5.22 -9.22 -6.06
C GLY A 130 4.67 -10.46 -5.39
N VAL A 131 3.40 -10.80 -5.65
CA VAL A 131 2.76 -12.01 -5.12
C VAL A 131 3.48 -13.27 -5.57
N LEU A 132 3.81 -13.37 -6.87
CA LEU A 132 4.54 -14.52 -7.42
C LEU A 132 5.88 -14.73 -6.71
N ASN A 133 6.64 -13.67 -6.48
CA ASN A 133 7.95 -13.76 -5.87
C ASN A 133 7.84 -13.93 -4.34
N ALA A 134 6.89 -13.28 -3.68
CA ALA A 134 6.60 -13.51 -2.27
C ALA A 134 6.27 -14.99 -1.98
N LYS A 135 5.50 -15.62 -2.85
CA LYS A 135 5.21 -17.06 -2.77
C LYS A 135 6.47 -17.92 -2.92
N LYS A 136 7.36 -17.57 -3.85
CA LYS A 136 8.67 -18.28 -4.02
C LYS A 136 9.56 -18.12 -2.78
N ASP A 137 9.48 -16.98 -2.07
CA ASP A 137 10.22 -16.71 -0.85
C ASP A 137 9.64 -17.42 0.39
N GLY A 138 8.53 -18.15 0.20
CA GLY A 138 7.86 -18.95 1.23
C GLY A 138 6.85 -18.19 2.07
N TYR A 139 6.46 -16.96 1.67
CA TYR A 139 5.37 -16.27 2.33
C TYR A 139 4.02 -16.90 1.94
N GLN A 140 3.08 -16.88 2.86
CA GLN A 140 1.73 -17.40 2.70
C GLN A 140 0.69 -16.30 2.63
N GLN A 141 1.04 -15.11 3.12
CA GLN A 141 0.11 -13.99 3.22
C GLN A 141 0.82 -12.65 3.04
N MET A 142 0.19 -11.75 2.33
CA MET A 142 0.62 -10.36 2.18
C MET A 142 -0.31 -9.44 3.00
N ILE A 143 0.29 -8.63 3.87
CA ILE A 143 -0.40 -7.63 4.69
C ILE A 143 -0.33 -6.29 3.96
N ILE A 144 -1.44 -5.57 3.89
CA ILE A 144 -1.55 -4.33 3.13
C ILE A 144 -2.24 -3.29 4.00
N GLU A 145 -1.69 -2.09 4.04
CA GLU A 145 -2.31 -0.95 4.73
C GLU A 145 -2.83 0.06 3.72
N CYS A 146 -3.95 0.69 4.05
CA CYS A 146 -4.37 1.96 3.46
C CYS A 146 -5.30 2.72 4.40
N GLN A 147 -5.52 4.00 4.13
CA GLN A 147 -6.44 4.83 4.90
C GLN A 147 -7.85 4.79 4.29
N ASN A 148 -8.85 5.09 5.13
CA ASN A 148 -10.27 5.13 4.74
C ASN A 148 -10.58 6.14 3.61
N ASN A 149 -9.75 7.16 3.41
CA ASN A 149 -9.87 8.15 2.35
C ASN A 149 -9.17 7.73 1.04
N ASN A 150 -8.43 6.62 1.04
CA ASN A 150 -7.88 6.04 -0.18
C ASN A 150 -8.82 4.95 -0.74
N VAL A 151 -10.05 5.37 -1.09
CA VAL A 151 -11.10 4.46 -1.60
C VAL A 151 -10.65 3.70 -2.84
N GLN A 152 -9.83 4.31 -3.69
CA GLN A 152 -9.31 3.66 -4.90
C GLN A 152 -8.41 2.47 -4.54
N ALA A 153 -7.54 2.61 -3.53
CA ALA A 153 -6.70 1.52 -3.03
C ALA A 153 -7.56 0.42 -2.38
N CYS A 154 -8.54 0.79 -1.55
CA CYS A 154 -9.48 -0.18 -0.96
C CYS A 154 -10.16 -1.05 -2.02
N LYS A 155 -10.73 -0.42 -3.05
CA LYS A 155 -11.39 -1.13 -4.16
C LYS A 155 -10.40 -1.96 -4.99
N PHE A 156 -9.18 -1.46 -5.14
CA PHE A 156 -8.13 -2.21 -5.83
C PHE A 156 -7.76 -3.48 -5.07
N TYR A 157 -7.47 -3.39 -3.76
CA TYR A 157 -7.10 -4.55 -2.96
C TYR A 157 -8.24 -5.57 -2.85
N GLN A 158 -9.48 -5.11 -2.65
CA GLN A 158 -10.67 -5.98 -2.68
C GLN A 158 -10.77 -6.78 -3.99
N LYS A 159 -10.55 -6.11 -5.12
CA LYS A 159 -10.58 -6.74 -6.45
C LYS A 159 -9.48 -7.80 -6.62
N GLN A 160 -8.34 -7.65 -5.92
CA GLN A 160 -7.25 -8.63 -5.92
C GLN A 160 -7.52 -9.82 -4.99
N GLY A 161 -8.65 -9.86 -4.30
CA GLY A 161 -9.00 -10.92 -3.35
C GLY A 161 -8.52 -10.67 -1.93
N ALA A 162 -7.95 -9.50 -1.63
CA ALA A 162 -7.61 -9.16 -0.27
C ALA A 162 -8.86 -8.94 0.58
N VAL A 163 -8.80 -9.36 1.85
CA VAL A 163 -9.89 -9.24 2.82
C VAL A 163 -9.53 -8.19 3.85
N LEU A 164 -10.43 -7.19 4.04
CA LEU A 164 -10.30 -6.21 5.11
C LEU A 164 -10.53 -6.90 6.46
N SER A 165 -9.51 -6.96 7.30
CA SER A 165 -9.55 -7.74 8.55
C SER A 165 -9.32 -6.92 9.81
N LYS A 166 -8.74 -5.69 9.68
CA LYS A 166 -8.60 -4.78 10.82
C LYS A 166 -9.01 -3.38 10.41
N ILE A 167 -9.75 -2.71 11.28
CA ILE A 167 -10.13 -1.31 11.19
C ILE A 167 -9.68 -0.65 12.49
N ASP A 168 -8.70 0.25 12.43
CA ASP A 168 -8.22 0.97 13.59
C ASP A 168 -8.54 2.47 13.44
N MET A 169 -9.49 2.93 14.24
CA MET A 169 -9.98 4.32 14.19
C MET A 169 -9.06 5.29 14.95
N TYR A 170 -8.03 4.78 15.61
CA TYR A 170 -7.13 5.57 16.44
C TYR A 170 -5.65 5.35 16.08
N ALA A 171 -5.38 4.63 14.98
CA ALA A 171 -4.00 4.32 14.56
C ALA A 171 -3.13 5.57 14.42
N TYR A 172 -3.72 6.68 13.97
CA TYR A 172 -3.00 7.94 13.70
C TYR A 172 -3.29 9.02 14.76
N TYR A 173 -3.78 8.63 15.94
CA TYR A 173 -4.23 9.60 16.97
C TYR A 173 -3.14 10.60 17.38
N LEU A 174 -1.88 10.19 17.39
CA LEU A 174 -0.73 11.02 17.76
C LEU A 174 -0.21 11.89 16.61
N GLU A 175 -0.75 11.76 15.40
CA GLU A 175 -0.34 12.49 14.21
C GLU A 175 -1.38 13.56 13.85
N PRO A 176 -1.18 14.83 14.23
CA PRO A 176 -2.22 15.86 14.16
C PRO A 176 -2.85 16.04 12.77
N GLU A 177 -2.06 15.86 11.70
CA GLU A 177 -2.47 16.09 10.32
C GLU A 177 -3.43 15.03 9.80
N ILE A 178 -3.28 13.78 10.26
CA ILE A 178 -4.06 12.62 9.80
C ILE A 178 -4.81 11.92 10.92
N ARG A 179 -4.84 12.50 12.12
CA ARG A 179 -5.47 11.91 13.34
C ARG A 179 -6.93 11.47 13.18
N ASN A 180 -7.63 11.99 12.19
CA ASN A 180 -9.02 11.66 11.90
C ASN A 180 -9.16 10.58 10.83
N GLU A 181 -8.06 10.14 10.24
CA GLU A 181 -8.07 9.05 9.29
C GLU A 181 -8.17 7.71 10.00
N ILE A 182 -8.68 6.72 9.29
CA ILE A 182 -8.88 5.37 9.82
C ILE A 182 -7.96 4.43 9.06
N GLN A 183 -7.17 3.65 9.79
CA GLN A 183 -6.32 2.63 9.22
C GLN A 183 -7.15 1.39 8.87
N PHE A 184 -6.97 0.91 7.64
CA PHE A 184 -7.51 -0.34 7.14
C PHE A 184 -6.37 -1.31 6.85
N ILE A 185 -6.39 -2.48 7.47
CA ILE A 185 -5.43 -3.56 7.21
C ILE A 185 -6.13 -4.69 6.45
N TRP A 186 -5.60 -4.98 5.30
CA TRP A 186 -6.05 -6.03 4.39
C TRP A 186 -5.08 -7.19 4.42
N TYR A 187 -5.60 -8.39 4.21
CA TYR A 187 -4.80 -9.60 4.08
C TYR A 187 -5.11 -10.26 2.74
N LEU A 188 -4.07 -10.56 2.00
CA LEU A 188 -4.13 -11.29 0.74
C LEU A 188 -3.41 -12.62 0.93
N ASP A 189 -4.13 -13.72 0.84
CA ASP A 189 -3.54 -15.07 0.83
C ASP A 189 -2.81 -15.32 -0.49
N ILE A 190 -1.59 -15.89 -0.45
CA ILE A 190 -0.71 -16.01 -1.62
C ILE A 190 -0.11 -17.41 -1.79
#